data_7bf341eea1893bdd7251fbe6fafc5784
#
_entry.id   7bf341eea1893bdd7251fbe6fafc5784
#
_cell.length_a   1.000
_cell.length_b   1.000
_cell.length_c   1.000
_cell.angle_alpha   90.00
_cell.angle_beta   90.00
_cell.angle_gamma   90.00
#
_symmetry.space_group_name_H-M   'P 1'
#
loop_
_entity.id
_entity.type
_entity.pdbx_description
1 polymer ?
#
loop_
_entity_poly.entity_id
_entity_poly.type
_entity_poly.pdbx_seq_one_letter_code
_entity_poly.pdbx_strand_id
1 'polypeptide(L)'
;SVLGIKDRTDDYRAMVTAFLEYELLKGLTFSASGNIDYSQSNLNKYTPGVFDEYHHESKSEGNIGRQVMLSSEELLHYNTSVNDVHNIDVLLGVNTNKEQAFSMYGYGLRGVSDDVYYYNPQKVPPVVNHGTPEFPEYAATRYYSSDFTEKRMVSYFGRLGYNYKQRYLLEFTFRRD
;
A
#
# COMPACT_ATOMS: atom_id res chain seq x y z
N SER A 1 -26.71 -0.56 -28.61
CA SER A 1 -25.31 -0.84 -28.25
C SER A 1 -24.64 0.48 -27.92
N VAL A 2 -24.26 0.68 -26.68
CA VAL A 2 -23.57 1.89 -26.25
C VAL A 2 -22.09 1.69 -26.57
N LEU A 3 -21.65 2.16 -27.71
CA LEU A 3 -20.23 2.36 -28.05
C LEU A 3 -19.69 3.44 -27.11
N GLY A 4 -19.25 3.04 -25.94
CA GLY A 4 -18.71 3.95 -24.93
C GLY A 4 -17.44 3.39 -24.32
N ILE A 5 -16.55 4.29 -23.88
CA ILE A 5 -15.43 3.90 -23.02
C ILE A 5 -16.00 3.26 -21.76
N LYS A 6 -15.51 2.08 -21.42
CA LYS A 6 -15.86 1.40 -20.18
C LYS A 6 -14.66 1.49 -19.26
N ASP A 7 -14.89 2.07 -18.11
CA ASP A 7 -13.89 2.28 -17.07
C ASP A 7 -14.48 1.79 -15.75
N ARG A 8 -13.82 0.81 -15.15
CA ARG A 8 -14.24 0.24 -13.88
C ARG A 8 -13.05 0.10 -12.96
N THR A 9 -13.18 0.71 -11.79
CA THR A 9 -12.23 0.54 -10.69
C THR A 9 -12.93 -0.16 -9.53
N ASP A 10 -12.34 -1.23 -9.05
CA ASP A 10 -12.77 -1.95 -7.87
C ASP A 10 -11.69 -1.81 -6.80
N ASP A 11 -12.01 -1.14 -5.69
CA ASP A 11 -11.11 -0.93 -4.56
C ASP A 11 -11.52 -1.79 -3.37
N TYR A 12 -10.55 -2.50 -2.82
CA TYR A 12 -10.72 -3.33 -1.62
C TYR A 12 -9.75 -2.88 -0.55
N ARG A 13 -10.24 -2.75 0.68
CA ARG A 13 -9.39 -2.48 1.83
C ARG A 13 -9.85 -3.30 3.02
N ALA A 14 -8.89 -3.91 3.70
CA ALA A 14 -9.10 -4.60 4.96
C ALA A 14 -8.05 -4.13 5.97
N MET A 15 -8.51 -3.81 7.17
CA MET A 15 -7.64 -3.39 8.27
C MET A 15 -7.98 -4.23 9.51
N VAL A 16 -6.95 -4.77 10.13
CA VAL A 16 -7.07 -5.53 11.37
C VAL A 16 -6.05 -4.98 12.36
N THR A 17 -6.52 -4.65 13.56
CA THR A 17 -5.67 -4.23 14.68
C THR A 17 -5.89 -5.16 15.86
N ALA A 18 -4.81 -5.63 16.45
CA ALA A 18 -4.81 -6.37 17.70
C ALA A 18 -4.05 -5.57 18.75
N PHE A 19 -4.51 -5.63 19.99
CA PHE A 19 -3.91 -4.95 21.12
C PHE A 19 -3.86 -5.90 22.32
N LEU A 20 -2.74 -5.87 23.06
CA LEU A 20 -2.52 -6.57 24.30
C LEU A 20 -1.93 -5.60 25.32
N GLU A 21 -2.45 -5.63 26.53
CA GLU A 21 -1.87 -4.92 27.67
C GLU A 21 -1.82 -5.86 28.88
N TYR A 22 -0.70 -5.84 29.58
CA TYR A 22 -0.50 -6.70 30.75
C TYR A 22 0.37 -6.00 31.79
N GLU A 23 -0.14 -5.93 33.03
CA GLU A 23 0.64 -5.44 34.16
C GLU A 23 1.56 -6.54 34.65
N LEU A 24 2.87 -6.37 34.47
CA LEU A 24 3.91 -7.32 34.86
C LEU A 24 4.15 -7.29 36.39
N LEU A 25 4.22 -6.08 36.92
CA LEU A 25 4.41 -5.77 38.35
C LEU A 25 3.66 -4.46 38.63
N LYS A 26 3.43 -4.15 39.92
CA LYS A 26 2.81 -2.88 40.31
C LYS A 26 3.56 -1.69 39.69
N GLY A 27 2.89 -0.96 38.83
CA GLY A 27 3.41 0.19 38.12
C GLY A 27 4.25 -0.11 36.86
N LEU A 28 4.46 -1.40 36.51
CA LEU A 28 5.16 -1.81 35.29
C LEU A 28 4.19 -2.51 34.36
N THR A 29 3.86 -1.86 33.25
CA THR A 29 2.93 -2.34 32.23
C THR A 29 3.67 -2.60 30.93
N PHE A 30 3.42 -3.76 30.35
CA PHE A 30 3.79 -4.08 28.97
C PHE A 30 2.56 -3.95 28.07
N SER A 31 2.69 -3.25 26.95
CA SER A 31 1.66 -3.24 25.92
C SER A 31 2.25 -3.54 24.55
N ALA A 32 1.49 -4.23 23.75
CA ALA A 32 1.84 -4.56 22.36
C ALA A 32 0.63 -4.32 21.47
N SER A 33 0.86 -3.70 20.34
CA SER A 33 -0.14 -3.56 19.29
C SER A 33 0.41 -4.04 17.95
N GLY A 34 -0.46 -4.62 17.13
CA GLY A 34 -0.14 -5.03 15.78
C GLY A 34 -1.26 -4.61 14.84
N ASN A 35 -0.87 -4.08 13.68
CA ASN A 35 -1.82 -3.66 12.66
C ASN A 35 -1.42 -4.22 11.30
N ILE A 36 -2.42 -4.72 10.57
CA ILE A 36 -2.33 -5.15 9.19
C ILE A 36 -3.30 -4.29 8.40
N ASP A 37 -2.80 -3.57 7.41
CA ASP A 37 -3.60 -2.79 6.46
C ASP A 37 -3.31 -3.33 5.05
N TYR A 38 -4.32 -3.91 4.44
CA TYR A 38 -4.29 -4.45 3.09
C TYR A 38 -5.17 -3.60 2.19
N SER A 39 -4.64 -3.11 1.09
CA SER A 39 -5.41 -2.44 0.05
C SER A 39 -5.07 -3.00 -1.33
N GLN A 40 -6.09 -3.12 -2.16
CA GLN A 40 -5.97 -3.52 -3.55
C GLN A 40 -6.92 -2.70 -4.42
N SER A 41 -6.39 -2.18 -5.52
CA SER A 41 -7.14 -1.47 -6.56
C SER A 41 -7.01 -2.23 -7.87
N ASN A 42 -8.13 -2.49 -8.52
CA ASN A 42 -8.20 -3.13 -9.83
C ASN A 42 -8.86 -2.16 -10.80
N LEU A 43 -8.10 -1.63 -11.73
CA LEU A 43 -8.60 -0.82 -12.84
C LEU A 43 -8.74 -1.70 -14.09
N ASN A 44 -9.92 -1.69 -14.69
CA ASN A 44 -10.18 -2.31 -15.97
C ASN A 44 -10.81 -1.26 -16.90
N LYS A 45 -10.15 -0.99 -18.01
CA LYS A 45 -10.60 0.00 -18.98
C LYS A 45 -10.64 -0.58 -20.39
N TYR A 46 -11.70 -0.29 -21.08
CA TYR A 46 -11.86 -0.60 -22.49
C TYR A 46 -12.20 0.66 -23.28
N THR A 47 -11.44 0.91 -24.33
CA THR A 47 -11.65 2.01 -25.26
C THR A 47 -11.96 1.41 -26.64
N PRO A 48 -13.18 1.62 -27.18
CA PRO A 48 -13.53 1.18 -28.52
C PRO A 48 -12.69 1.85 -29.59
N GLY A 49 -12.44 1.16 -30.70
CA GLY A 49 -11.63 1.66 -31.80
C GLY A 49 -12.18 2.93 -32.49
N VAL A 50 -13.46 3.22 -32.36
CA VAL A 50 -14.07 4.45 -32.85
C VAL A 50 -13.48 5.72 -32.24
N PHE A 51 -12.85 5.63 -31.09
CA PHE A 51 -12.17 6.75 -30.42
C PHE A 51 -10.69 6.89 -30.76
N ASP A 52 -10.13 5.98 -31.54
CA ASP A 52 -8.79 6.11 -32.12
C ASP A 52 -8.86 6.76 -33.48
N GLU A 53 -8.41 8.01 -33.56
CA GLU A 53 -8.50 8.83 -34.77
C GLU A 53 -7.62 8.34 -35.94
N TYR A 54 -6.56 7.59 -35.64
CA TYR A 54 -5.55 7.20 -36.60
C TYR A 54 -5.70 5.76 -37.11
N HIS A 55 -5.90 4.81 -36.22
CA HIS A 55 -5.88 3.38 -36.58
C HIS A 55 -7.21 2.67 -36.31
N HIS A 56 -8.17 3.33 -35.69
CA HIS A 56 -9.45 2.74 -35.27
C HIS A 56 -9.29 1.45 -34.46
N GLU A 57 -8.29 1.43 -33.56
CA GLU A 57 -7.96 0.25 -32.77
C GLU A 57 -8.60 0.31 -31.38
N SER A 58 -9.29 -0.76 -31.02
CA SER A 58 -9.76 -0.90 -29.66
C SER A 58 -8.59 -1.16 -28.71
N LYS A 59 -8.69 -0.65 -27.45
CA LYS A 59 -7.68 -0.82 -26.41
C LYS A 59 -8.31 -1.39 -25.14
N SER A 60 -7.76 -2.50 -24.66
CA SER A 60 -8.07 -3.07 -23.34
C SER A 60 -6.90 -2.84 -22.39
N GLU A 61 -7.17 -2.28 -21.23
CA GLU A 61 -6.16 -1.96 -20.22
C GLU A 61 -6.55 -2.57 -18.87
N GLY A 62 -5.58 -3.11 -18.17
CA GLY A 62 -5.73 -3.58 -16.80
C GLY A 62 -4.60 -3.07 -15.92
N ASN A 63 -4.94 -2.61 -14.74
CA ASN A 63 -3.97 -2.24 -13.72
C ASN A 63 -4.40 -2.87 -12.39
N ILE A 64 -3.46 -3.52 -11.71
CA ILE A 64 -3.65 -4.05 -10.36
C ILE A 64 -2.59 -3.40 -9.48
N GLY A 65 -3.03 -2.64 -8.49
CA GLY A 65 -2.19 -2.13 -7.42
C GLY A 65 -2.54 -2.85 -6.11
N ARG A 66 -1.54 -3.30 -5.38
CA ARG A 66 -1.71 -3.91 -4.06
C ARG A 66 -0.69 -3.34 -3.09
N GLN A 67 -1.16 -2.94 -1.92
CA GLN A 67 -0.31 -2.48 -0.83
C GLN A 67 -0.64 -3.25 0.44
N VAL A 68 0.40 -3.68 1.14
CA VAL A 68 0.31 -4.34 2.44
C VAL A 68 1.19 -3.58 3.41
N MET A 69 0.59 -3.07 4.48
CA MET A 69 1.31 -2.44 5.59
C MET A 69 1.16 -3.31 6.83
N LEU A 70 2.28 -3.66 7.42
CA LEU A 70 2.37 -4.35 8.70
C LEU A 70 3.06 -3.40 9.67
N SER A 71 2.44 -3.12 10.80
CA SER A 71 3.06 -2.34 11.87
C SER A 71 2.89 -3.03 13.21
N SER A 72 3.91 -2.95 14.05
CA SER A 72 3.82 -3.34 15.44
C SER A 72 4.46 -2.29 16.33
N GLU A 73 3.94 -2.18 17.54
CA GLU A 73 4.50 -1.33 18.58
C GLU A 73 4.47 -2.08 19.90
N GLU A 74 5.62 -2.18 20.53
CA GLU A 74 5.81 -2.76 21.84
C GLU A 74 6.29 -1.67 22.80
N LEU A 75 5.60 -1.53 23.92
CA LEU A 75 5.88 -0.53 24.95
C LEU A 75 6.09 -1.19 26.31
N LEU A 76 7.07 -0.69 27.02
CA LEU A 76 7.28 -0.96 28.44
C LEU A 76 7.15 0.35 29.20
N HIS A 77 6.15 0.45 30.04
CA HIS A 77 5.85 1.65 30.81
C HIS A 77 6.00 1.36 32.32
N TYR A 78 6.85 2.14 32.97
CA TYR A 78 7.03 2.06 34.42
C TYR A 78 6.69 3.40 35.05
N ASN A 79 5.74 3.38 35.97
CA ASN A 79 5.35 4.53 36.75
C ASN A 79 5.40 4.20 38.22
N THR A 80 6.07 5.03 39.03
CA THR A 80 6.17 4.84 40.46
C THR A 80 6.26 6.17 41.19
N SER A 81 5.79 6.15 42.46
CA SER A 81 5.92 7.27 43.39
C SER A 81 6.66 6.81 44.65
N VAL A 82 7.71 7.53 45.00
CA VAL A 82 8.50 7.27 46.23
C VAL A 82 8.24 8.40 47.21
N ASN A 83 7.79 7.99 48.42
CA ASN A 83 7.44 8.92 49.51
C ASN A 83 6.44 10.01 49.15
N ASP A 84 5.57 9.77 48.18
CA ASP A 84 4.57 10.73 47.63
C ASP A 84 5.17 12.07 47.14
N VAL A 85 6.48 12.09 46.98
CA VAL A 85 7.26 13.29 46.63
C VAL A 85 7.96 13.17 45.31
N HIS A 86 8.46 11.98 44.99
CA HIS A 86 9.22 11.68 43.79
C HIS A 86 8.37 10.81 42.87
N ASN A 87 7.88 11.36 41.78
CA ASN A 87 7.18 10.58 40.77
C ASN A 87 8.11 10.38 39.57
N ILE A 88 8.26 9.13 39.17
CA ILE A 88 9.12 8.69 38.08
C ILE A 88 8.23 7.99 37.04
N ASP A 89 8.36 8.41 35.80
CA ASP A 89 7.67 7.84 34.65
C ASP A 89 8.70 7.46 33.58
N VAL A 90 8.76 6.21 33.20
CA VAL A 90 9.69 5.69 32.21
C VAL A 90 8.90 4.94 31.14
N LEU A 91 9.05 5.35 29.90
CA LEU A 91 8.51 4.66 28.74
C LEU A 91 9.65 4.25 27.82
N LEU A 92 9.68 2.98 27.45
CA LEU A 92 10.55 2.44 26.40
C LEU A 92 9.68 1.81 25.34
N GLY A 93 10.01 2.04 24.07
CA GLY A 93 9.22 1.53 22.97
C GLY A 93 10.05 1.11 21.78
N VAL A 94 9.51 0.12 21.08
CA VAL A 94 9.98 -0.33 19.76
C VAL A 94 8.80 -0.25 18.81
N ASN A 95 9.03 0.31 17.64
CA ASN A 95 8.04 0.34 16.56
C ASN A 95 8.65 -0.29 15.31
N THR A 96 7.93 -1.21 14.70
CA THR A 96 8.34 -1.86 13.45
C THR A 96 7.28 -1.61 12.39
N ASN A 97 7.72 -1.12 11.23
CA ASN A 97 6.86 -0.92 10.07
C ASN A 97 7.45 -1.66 8.87
N LYS A 98 6.58 -2.37 8.15
CA LYS A 98 6.89 -3.00 6.88
C LYS A 98 5.80 -2.64 5.88
N GLU A 99 6.20 -2.03 4.78
CA GLU A 99 5.33 -1.68 3.67
C GLU A 99 5.78 -2.46 2.44
N GLN A 100 4.84 -3.11 1.76
CA GLN A 100 5.03 -3.77 0.48
C GLN A 100 4.02 -3.19 -0.51
N ALA A 101 4.51 -2.73 -1.66
CA ALA A 101 3.67 -2.29 -2.75
C ALA A 101 4.01 -3.10 -4.00
N PHE A 102 2.98 -3.59 -4.66
CA PHE A 102 3.05 -4.29 -5.93
C PHE A 102 2.12 -3.63 -6.92
N SER A 103 2.59 -3.42 -8.14
CA SER A 103 1.76 -2.98 -9.23
C SER A 103 2.00 -3.82 -10.47
N MET A 104 0.94 -4.00 -11.25
CA MET A 104 0.95 -4.69 -12.53
C MET A 104 0.06 -3.95 -13.50
N TYR A 105 0.60 -3.58 -14.64
CA TYR A 105 -0.12 -2.90 -15.71
C TYR A 105 0.05 -3.67 -17.02
N GLY A 106 -1.02 -3.78 -17.77
CA GLY A 106 -0.98 -4.35 -19.10
C GLY A 106 -2.03 -3.74 -20.00
N TYR A 107 -1.74 -3.67 -21.28
CA TYR A 107 -2.74 -3.34 -22.31
C TYR A 107 -2.59 -4.21 -23.53
N GLY A 108 -3.68 -4.30 -24.28
CA GLY A 108 -3.73 -4.91 -25.61
C GLY A 108 -4.54 -4.04 -26.56
N LEU A 109 -4.04 -3.89 -27.78
CA LEU A 109 -4.70 -3.20 -28.89
C LEU A 109 -5.36 -4.21 -29.82
N ARG A 110 -6.40 -3.83 -30.56
CA ARG A 110 -7.13 -4.67 -31.52
C ARG A 110 -7.78 -5.90 -30.88
N GLY A 111 -8.65 -5.68 -29.89
CA GLY A 111 -9.51 -6.74 -29.36
C GLY A 111 -10.41 -7.34 -30.44
N VAL A 112 -10.95 -8.52 -30.16
CA VAL A 112 -11.71 -9.34 -31.12
C VAL A 112 -12.99 -8.64 -31.61
N SER A 113 -13.61 -7.79 -30.80
CA SER A 113 -14.84 -7.05 -31.11
C SER A 113 -15.12 -6.01 -30.05
N ASP A 114 -15.71 -4.88 -30.44
CA ASP A 114 -16.24 -3.89 -29.50
C ASP A 114 -17.47 -4.40 -28.73
N ASP A 115 -18.07 -5.50 -29.14
CA ASP A 115 -19.19 -6.15 -28.42
C ASP A 115 -18.69 -7.09 -27.32
N VAL A 116 -17.44 -7.57 -27.42
CA VAL A 116 -16.81 -8.49 -26.47
C VAL A 116 -15.60 -7.79 -25.83
N TYR A 117 -15.87 -6.93 -24.89
CA TYR A 117 -14.84 -6.22 -24.14
C TYR A 117 -14.33 -7.07 -22.98
N TYR A 118 -13.40 -7.95 -23.27
CA TYR A 118 -12.66 -8.61 -22.20
C TYR A 118 -11.30 -7.92 -22.01
N TYR A 119 -11.00 -7.61 -20.77
CA TYR A 119 -9.72 -7.04 -20.36
C TYR A 119 -8.60 -8.08 -20.43
N ASN A 120 -8.51 -8.78 -21.56
CA ASN A 120 -7.53 -9.85 -21.73
C ASN A 120 -6.60 -9.56 -22.90
N PRO A 121 -5.40 -8.98 -22.64
CA PRO A 121 -4.42 -8.68 -23.66
C PRO A 121 -3.90 -9.89 -24.45
N GLN A 122 -4.04 -11.10 -23.91
CA GLN A 122 -3.58 -12.32 -24.60
C GLN A 122 -4.40 -12.67 -25.86
N LYS A 123 -5.61 -12.17 -25.95
CA LYS A 123 -6.51 -12.45 -27.10
C LYS A 123 -6.23 -11.61 -28.33
N VAL A 124 -5.29 -10.66 -28.26
CA VAL A 124 -4.89 -9.82 -29.39
C VAL A 124 -3.62 -10.37 -30.05
N PRO A 125 -3.39 -10.13 -31.34
CA PRO A 125 -2.15 -10.52 -32.00
C PRO A 125 -0.96 -9.77 -31.37
N PRO A 126 0.24 -10.40 -31.27
CA PRO A 126 1.39 -9.80 -30.61
C PRO A 126 1.99 -8.60 -31.36
N VAL A 127 1.84 -8.57 -32.66
CA VAL A 127 2.39 -7.54 -33.54
C VAL A 127 1.42 -7.30 -34.71
N VAL A 128 1.31 -6.08 -35.13
CA VAL A 128 0.50 -5.68 -36.28
C VAL A 128 1.35 -4.86 -37.23
N ASN A 129 1.15 -5.08 -38.52
CA ASN A 129 1.74 -4.26 -39.59
C ASN A 129 0.81 -3.11 -39.90
N HIS A 130 1.24 -1.88 -39.66
CA HIS A 130 0.55 -0.63 -40.02
C HIS A 130 1.00 -0.09 -41.39
N GLY A 131 2.12 -0.61 -41.91
CA GLY A 131 2.66 -0.21 -43.22
C GLY A 131 2.05 -0.98 -44.40
N THR A 132 2.58 -0.74 -45.56
CA THR A 132 2.25 -1.48 -46.79
C THR A 132 3.04 -2.79 -46.85
N PRO A 133 2.67 -3.77 -47.71
CA PRO A 133 3.49 -4.97 -47.94
C PRO A 133 4.92 -4.66 -48.39
N GLU A 134 5.13 -3.54 -49.09
CA GLU A 134 6.44 -3.11 -49.60
C GLU A 134 7.25 -2.35 -48.54
N PHE A 135 6.55 -1.65 -47.63
CA PHE A 135 7.14 -0.88 -46.52
C PHE A 135 6.43 -1.25 -45.21
N PRO A 136 6.73 -2.39 -44.63
CA PRO A 136 6.08 -2.84 -43.41
C PRO A 136 6.51 -2.01 -42.21
N GLU A 137 5.53 -1.54 -41.43
CA GLU A 137 5.72 -0.87 -40.13
C GLU A 137 5.07 -1.71 -39.03
N TYR A 138 5.88 -2.41 -38.24
CA TYR A 138 5.40 -3.31 -37.21
C TYR A 138 5.32 -2.61 -35.85
N ALA A 139 4.16 -2.65 -35.23
CA ALA A 139 3.94 -2.15 -33.87
C ALA A 139 3.51 -3.26 -32.91
N ALA A 140 4.05 -3.23 -31.73
CA ALA A 140 3.62 -4.13 -30.65
C ALA A 140 2.20 -3.78 -30.22
N THR A 141 1.33 -4.77 -30.16
CA THR A 141 -0.07 -4.61 -29.76
C THR A 141 -0.32 -4.95 -28.30
N ARG A 142 0.67 -5.46 -27.61
CA ARG A 142 0.60 -5.89 -26.20
C ARG A 142 1.75 -5.29 -25.41
N TYR A 143 1.44 -4.86 -24.21
CA TYR A 143 2.42 -4.38 -23.23
C TYR A 143 2.09 -4.91 -21.86
N TYR A 144 3.11 -5.21 -21.11
CA TYR A 144 3.03 -5.64 -19.72
C TYR A 144 4.20 -5.05 -18.92
N SER A 145 3.91 -4.55 -17.74
CA SER A 145 4.92 -4.14 -16.77
C SER A 145 4.48 -4.51 -15.35
N SER A 146 5.44 -4.73 -14.49
CA SER A 146 5.20 -4.93 -13.07
C SER A 146 6.30 -4.28 -12.25
N ASP A 147 5.96 -3.82 -11.07
CA ASP A 147 6.89 -3.26 -10.10
C ASP A 147 6.59 -3.79 -8.71
N PHE A 148 7.64 -3.92 -7.90
CA PHE A 148 7.54 -4.33 -6.51
C PHE A 148 8.51 -3.50 -5.67
N THR A 149 7.99 -2.91 -4.59
CA THR A 149 8.78 -2.19 -3.61
C THR A 149 8.52 -2.72 -2.21
N GLU A 150 9.56 -2.79 -1.41
CA GLU A 150 9.47 -3.12 0.02
C GLU A 150 10.28 -2.09 0.82
N LYS A 151 9.65 -1.56 1.88
CA LYS A 151 10.30 -0.68 2.85
C LYS A 151 10.14 -1.29 4.23
N ARG A 152 11.20 -1.22 5.03
CA ARG A 152 11.18 -1.64 6.43
C ARG A 152 11.81 -0.55 7.28
N MET A 153 11.21 -0.31 8.44
CA MET A 153 11.71 0.66 9.41
C MET A 153 11.53 0.05 10.81
N VAL A 154 12.56 0.20 11.63
CA VAL A 154 12.52 -0.16 13.04
C VAL A 154 12.97 1.05 13.82
N SER A 155 12.12 1.51 14.74
CA SER A 155 12.37 2.69 15.56
C SER A 155 12.42 2.29 17.03
N TYR A 156 13.40 2.82 17.74
CA TYR A 156 13.54 2.71 19.19
C TYR A 156 13.31 4.08 19.79
N PHE A 157 12.52 4.15 20.84
CA PHE A 157 12.27 5.42 21.52
C PHE A 157 12.08 5.24 23.01
N GLY A 158 12.28 6.32 23.74
CA GLY A 158 12.06 6.32 25.16
C GLY A 158 11.80 7.70 25.71
N ARG A 159 11.14 7.73 26.84
CA ARG A 159 10.85 8.92 27.63
C ARG A 159 11.13 8.66 29.09
N LEU A 160 11.77 9.62 29.73
CA LEU A 160 11.97 9.67 31.18
C LEU A 160 11.32 10.95 31.69
N GLY A 161 10.33 10.83 32.53
CA GLY A 161 9.69 11.91 33.26
C GLY A 161 10.04 11.84 34.76
N TYR A 162 10.37 12.96 35.33
CA TYR A 162 10.57 13.08 36.76
C TYR A 162 9.85 14.30 37.30
N ASN A 163 9.04 14.11 38.33
CA ASN A 163 8.31 15.17 39.01
C ASN A 163 8.61 15.16 40.52
N TYR A 164 9.12 16.28 41.02
CA TYR A 164 9.41 16.48 42.41
C TYR A 164 8.39 17.40 43.08
N LYS A 165 7.67 16.89 44.06
CA LYS A 165 6.64 17.62 44.84
C LYS A 165 5.61 18.31 44.01
N GLN A 166 5.34 17.83 42.80
CA GLN A 166 4.45 18.50 41.82
C GLN A 166 4.82 19.98 41.51
N ARG A 167 6.09 20.34 41.76
CA ARG A 167 6.60 21.70 41.53
C ARG A 167 7.70 21.75 40.47
N TYR A 168 8.49 20.69 40.35
CA TYR A 168 9.58 20.64 39.39
C TYR A 168 9.39 19.42 38.51
N LEU A 169 9.24 19.67 37.23
CA LEU A 169 9.06 18.65 36.19
C LEU A 169 10.27 18.66 35.27
N LEU A 170 10.86 17.50 35.05
CA LEU A 170 11.90 17.26 34.05
C LEU A 170 11.44 16.14 33.14
N GLU A 171 11.58 16.35 31.83
CA GLU A 171 11.29 15.34 30.81
C GLU A 171 12.43 15.23 29.84
N PHE A 172 12.81 14.00 29.50
CA PHE A 172 13.81 13.67 28.49
C PHE A 172 13.23 12.63 27.54
N THR A 173 13.34 12.87 26.25
CA THR A 173 12.89 11.97 25.18
C THR A 173 14.01 11.69 24.20
N PHE A 174 14.07 10.47 23.69
CA PHE A 174 14.95 10.09 22.58
C PHE A 174 14.21 9.21 21.59
N ARG A 175 14.64 9.27 20.32
CA ARG A 175 14.17 8.39 19.25
C ARG A 175 15.31 8.13 18.27
N ARG A 176 15.36 6.91 17.77
CA ARG A 176 16.23 6.45 16.70
C ARG A 176 15.44 5.58 15.74
N ASP A 177 15.48 5.95 14.46
CA ASP A 177 14.86 5.24 13.33
C ASP A 177 15.93 4.54 12.50
#